data_4ef6c1d92cb3098b4ae376bb6e1bceae
#
_entry.id   4ef6c1d92cb3098b4ae376bb6e1bceae
#
_cell.length_a   1.000
_cell.length_b   1.000
_cell.length_c   1.000
_cell.angle_alpha   90.00
_cell.angle_beta   90.00
_cell.angle_gamma   90.00
#
_symmetry.space_group_name_H-M   'P 1'
#
loop_
_entity.id
_entity.type
_entity.pdbx_description
1 polymer ?
#
loop_
_entity_poly.entity_id
_entity_poly.type
_entity_poly.pdbx_seq_one_letter_code
_entity_poly.pdbx_strand_id
1 'polypeptide(L)'
;MYKNFFKRLFDFIIVLSALLIIWPILLVIYIWLTIANKGAGAIFYQERPGKNEKIFKVMKFKSMTDERGEDGNLLPDKERITPIGKFVRKTSIDELPQLINVLKGDMALIGPRPLLPEYLPYYTERERLRHTVRPGISGWAQVNGRSNITWDKKLEYDAYYVEHLSLGMDIRVLFKTFQNMINKTEVVGVIPQGGSGKLNIERASKINNK
;
A
#
# COMPACT_ATOMS: atom_id res chain seq x y z
N MET A 1 11.06 20.42 -12.11
CA MET A 1 9.90 21.19 -11.64
C MET A 1 8.74 20.29 -11.24
N TYR A 2 8.32 19.31 -12.08
CA TYR A 2 7.21 18.40 -11.75
C TYR A 2 7.40 17.66 -10.41
N LYS A 3 8.52 16.91 -10.23
CA LYS A 3 8.83 16.11 -9.03
C LYS A 3 8.71 16.89 -7.71
N ASN A 4 9.09 18.16 -7.70
CA ASN A 4 9.24 18.91 -6.46
C ASN A 4 8.01 19.76 -6.09
N PHE A 5 7.21 20.19 -7.07
CA PHE A 5 6.09 21.09 -6.85
C PHE A 5 4.78 20.58 -7.46
N PHE A 6 4.70 20.48 -8.79
CA PHE A 6 3.43 20.19 -9.47
C PHE A 6 2.83 18.85 -9.09
N LYS A 7 3.66 17.81 -8.91
CA LYS A 7 3.15 16.51 -8.46
C LYS A 7 2.39 16.61 -7.13
N ARG A 8 2.93 17.34 -6.17
CA ARG A 8 2.27 17.55 -4.87
C ARG A 8 0.96 18.32 -4.99
N LEU A 9 0.95 19.36 -5.81
CA LEU A 9 -0.23 20.17 -6.06
C LEU A 9 -1.33 19.34 -6.71
N PHE A 10 -1.02 18.57 -7.75
CA PHE A 10 -1.98 17.72 -8.44
C PHE A 10 -2.51 16.60 -7.51
N ASP A 11 -1.63 15.90 -6.81
CA ASP A 11 -2.03 14.89 -5.83
C ASP A 11 -3.01 15.48 -4.80
N PHE A 12 -2.72 16.67 -4.27
CA PHE A 12 -3.58 17.34 -3.28
C PHE A 12 -4.95 17.69 -3.85
N ILE A 13 -5.00 18.37 -5.01
CA ILE A 13 -6.26 18.80 -5.63
C ILE A 13 -7.13 17.59 -6.00
N ILE A 14 -6.55 16.57 -6.65
CA ILE A 14 -7.28 15.38 -7.07
C ILE A 14 -7.84 14.65 -5.84
N VAL A 15 -7.03 14.46 -4.81
CA VAL A 15 -7.45 13.72 -3.62
C VAL A 15 -8.48 14.50 -2.81
N LEU A 16 -8.33 15.83 -2.68
CA LEU A 16 -9.31 16.66 -2.00
C LEU A 16 -10.67 16.58 -2.71
N SER A 17 -10.68 16.74 -4.04
CA SER A 17 -11.91 16.64 -4.84
C SER A 17 -12.53 15.24 -4.73
N ALA A 18 -11.73 14.18 -4.79
CA ALA A 18 -12.22 12.82 -4.63
C ALA A 18 -12.85 12.61 -3.24
N LEU A 19 -12.18 13.04 -2.17
CA LEU A 19 -12.70 12.89 -0.80
C LEU A 19 -13.98 13.67 -0.58
N LEU A 20 -14.13 14.87 -1.16
CA LEU A 20 -15.38 15.65 -1.08
C LEU A 20 -16.56 14.93 -1.75
N ILE A 21 -16.30 14.05 -2.72
CA ILE A 21 -17.35 13.27 -3.39
C ILE A 21 -17.63 11.97 -2.64
N ILE A 22 -16.57 11.25 -2.22
CA ILE A 22 -16.71 9.87 -1.70
C ILE A 22 -16.91 9.80 -0.17
N TRP A 23 -16.76 10.92 0.57
CA TRP A 23 -16.84 10.90 2.04
C TRP A 23 -18.13 10.28 2.61
N PRO A 24 -19.34 10.43 2.00
CA PRO A 24 -20.53 9.79 2.56
C PRO A 24 -20.44 8.27 2.51
N ILE A 25 -19.85 7.74 1.41
CA ILE A 25 -19.61 6.29 1.25
C ILE A 25 -18.61 5.81 2.29
N LEU A 26 -17.52 6.57 2.49
CA LEU A 26 -16.51 6.22 3.50
C LEU A 26 -17.10 6.22 4.91
N LEU A 27 -18.00 7.15 5.21
CA LEU A 27 -18.70 7.21 6.49
C LEU A 27 -19.59 5.97 6.71
N VAL A 28 -20.37 5.57 5.71
CA VAL A 28 -21.20 4.36 5.77
C VAL A 28 -20.33 3.13 6.03
N ILE A 29 -19.24 2.98 5.30
CA ILE A 29 -18.28 1.86 5.48
C ILE A 29 -17.65 1.90 6.88
N TYR A 30 -17.26 3.09 7.35
CA TYR A 30 -16.71 3.28 8.69
C TYR A 30 -17.68 2.80 9.78
N ILE A 31 -18.94 3.22 9.70
CA ILE A 31 -19.98 2.81 10.66
C ILE A 31 -20.18 1.29 10.59
N TRP A 32 -20.32 0.74 9.39
CA TRP A 32 -20.53 -0.69 9.20
C TRP A 32 -19.37 -1.53 9.77
N LEU A 33 -18.13 -1.14 9.48
CA LEU A 33 -16.96 -1.81 10.03
C LEU A 33 -16.85 -1.67 11.55
N THR A 34 -17.23 -0.52 12.11
CA THR A 34 -17.25 -0.32 13.58
C THR A 34 -18.16 -1.34 14.24
N ILE A 35 -19.33 -1.57 13.67
CA ILE A 35 -20.30 -2.56 14.18
C ILE A 35 -19.76 -4.00 13.96
N ALA A 36 -19.35 -4.32 12.74
CA ALA A 36 -18.94 -5.66 12.35
C ALA A 36 -17.67 -6.15 13.08
N ASN A 37 -16.78 -5.27 13.45
CA ASN A 37 -15.52 -5.60 14.12
C ASN A 37 -15.66 -5.75 15.64
N LYS A 38 -16.87 -5.74 16.19
CA LYS A 38 -17.15 -6.06 17.60
C LYS A 38 -16.28 -5.26 18.58
N GLY A 39 -16.18 -3.95 18.40
CA GLY A 39 -15.39 -3.06 19.27
C GLY A 39 -13.92 -2.90 18.91
N ALA A 40 -13.38 -3.65 17.93
CA ALA A 40 -12.01 -3.49 17.47
C ALA A 40 -11.77 -2.19 16.66
N GLY A 41 -12.85 -1.41 16.40
CA GLY A 41 -12.80 -0.17 15.60
C GLY A 41 -12.79 -0.42 14.10
N ALA A 42 -12.88 0.68 13.33
CA ALA A 42 -12.95 0.63 11.86
C ALA A 42 -11.64 1.05 11.17
N ILE A 43 -10.68 1.64 11.90
CA ILE A 43 -9.42 2.13 11.32
C ILE A 43 -8.24 1.34 11.89
N PHE A 44 -7.34 0.99 10.99
CA PHE A 44 -6.07 0.33 11.28
C PHE A 44 -4.92 1.24 10.86
N TYR A 45 -3.91 1.31 11.70
CA TYR A 45 -2.68 2.05 11.43
C TYR A 45 -1.50 1.10 11.37
N GLN A 46 -0.62 1.30 10.38
CA GLN A 46 0.60 0.52 10.25
C GLN A 46 1.79 1.42 9.90
N GLU A 47 2.87 1.28 10.65
CA GLU A 47 4.10 2.01 10.40
C GLU A 47 4.76 1.58 9.10
N ARG A 48 5.18 2.56 8.32
CA ARG A 48 5.82 2.38 7.03
C ARG A 48 6.89 3.45 6.80
N PRO A 49 8.00 3.13 6.12
CA PRO A 49 8.96 4.13 5.69
C PRO A 49 8.39 4.93 4.51
N GLY A 50 8.47 6.23 4.64
CA GLY A 50 8.10 7.21 3.63
C GLY A 50 9.31 7.81 2.91
N LYS A 51 9.16 9.06 2.47
CA LYS A 51 10.25 9.82 1.84
C LYS A 51 11.41 10.00 2.84
N ASN A 52 12.64 9.78 2.37
CA ASN A 52 13.87 9.80 3.15
C ASN A 52 13.84 8.83 4.36
N GLU A 53 13.15 7.69 4.18
CA GLU A 53 12.99 6.62 5.18
C GLU A 53 12.26 7.06 6.47
N LYS A 54 11.69 8.28 6.50
CA LYS A 54 10.93 8.78 7.65
C LYS A 54 9.70 7.92 7.88
N ILE A 55 9.58 7.32 9.06
CA ILE A 55 8.44 6.48 9.41
C ILE A 55 7.17 7.32 9.55
N PHE A 56 6.08 6.84 8.94
CA PHE A 56 4.73 7.40 9.08
C PHE A 56 3.71 6.27 9.26
N LYS A 57 2.49 6.62 9.65
CA LYS A 57 1.41 5.65 9.86
C LYS A 57 0.46 5.65 8.66
N VAL A 58 0.47 4.56 7.90
CA VAL A 58 -0.53 4.31 6.84
C VAL A 58 -1.88 4.04 7.48
N MET A 59 -2.93 4.71 6.98
CA MET A 59 -4.31 4.51 7.41
C MET A 59 -5.02 3.53 6.48
N LYS A 60 -5.72 2.55 7.07
CA LYS A 60 -6.56 1.61 6.33
C LYS A 60 -7.86 1.35 7.10
N PHE A 61 -8.90 0.91 6.40
CA PHE A 61 -10.02 0.31 7.09
C PHE A 61 -9.61 -1.03 7.71
N LYS A 62 -10.02 -1.23 8.96
CA LYS A 62 -9.80 -2.47 9.70
C LYS A 62 -10.85 -3.50 9.29
N SER A 63 -10.40 -4.57 8.70
CA SER A 63 -11.24 -5.62 8.11
C SER A 63 -11.40 -6.86 8.98
N MET A 64 -10.88 -6.81 10.22
CA MET A 64 -10.80 -7.95 11.14
C MET A 64 -11.16 -7.51 12.55
N THR A 65 -11.68 -8.47 13.34
CA THR A 65 -11.84 -8.34 14.80
C THR A 65 -10.49 -8.44 15.52
N ASP A 66 -10.48 -8.15 16.82
CA ASP A 66 -9.33 -8.38 17.71
C ASP A 66 -9.58 -9.61 18.61
N GLU A 67 -10.39 -10.57 18.14
CA GLU A 67 -10.69 -11.80 18.88
C GLU A 67 -9.42 -12.60 19.18
N ARG A 68 -9.37 -13.13 20.40
CA ARG A 68 -8.22 -13.87 20.91
C ARG A 68 -8.64 -15.28 21.28
N GLY A 69 -7.70 -16.21 21.18
CA GLY A 69 -7.87 -17.58 21.67
C GLY A 69 -7.70 -17.68 23.18
N GLU A 70 -7.86 -18.89 23.71
CA GLU A 70 -7.68 -19.21 25.12
C GLU A 70 -6.27 -18.89 25.63
N ASP A 71 -5.29 -18.94 24.75
CA ASP A 71 -3.88 -18.59 25.00
C ASP A 71 -3.60 -17.06 25.08
N GLY A 72 -4.65 -16.21 24.91
CA GLY A 72 -4.55 -14.76 24.90
C GLY A 72 -3.97 -14.17 23.62
N ASN A 73 -3.51 -14.99 22.67
CA ASN A 73 -3.04 -14.54 21.38
C ASN A 73 -4.19 -14.22 20.41
N LEU A 74 -3.93 -13.36 19.41
CA LEU A 74 -4.93 -13.11 18.38
C LEU A 74 -5.21 -14.41 17.61
N LEU A 75 -6.49 -14.69 17.35
CA LEU A 75 -6.88 -15.79 16.49
C LEU A 75 -6.26 -15.62 15.07
N PRO A 76 -6.11 -16.70 14.31
CA PRO A 76 -5.66 -16.65 12.92
C PRO A 76 -6.48 -15.67 12.08
N ASP A 77 -5.83 -15.00 11.13
CA ASP A 77 -6.46 -13.98 10.28
C ASP A 77 -7.76 -14.47 9.60
N LYS A 78 -7.79 -15.75 9.21
CA LYS A 78 -8.96 -16.37 8.56
C LYS A 78 -10.21 -16.39 9.46
N GLU A 79 -10.03 -16.46 10.77
CA GLU A 79 -11.11 -16.50 11.75
C GLU A 79 -11.57 -15.12 12.16
N ARG A 80 -10.66 -14.13 12.15
CA ARG A 80 -10.95 -12.74 12.52
C ARG A 80 -11.55 -11.89 11.40
N ILE A 81 -11.35 -12.29 10.13
CA ILE A 81 -11.83 -11.49 9.00
C ILE A 81 -13.36 -11.55 8.90
N THR A 82 -14.00 -10.40 8.97
CA THR A 82 -15.47 -10.27 8.87
C THR A 82 -15.95 -10.35 7.40
N PRO A 83 -17.25 -10.68 7.15
CA PRO A 83 -17.78 -10.67 5.78
C PRO A 83 -17.60 -9.31 5.07
N ILE A 84 -17.88 -8.20 5.77
CA ILE A 84 -17.61 -6.86 5.23
C ILE A 84 -16.11 -6.61 5.06
N GLY A 85 -15.28 -7.14 5.96
CA GLY A 85 -13.83 -7.10 5.85
C GLY A 85 -13.32 -7.79 4.59
N LYS A 86 -13.89 -8.94 4.23
CA LYS A 86 -13.59 -9.62 2.95
C LYS A 86 -13.99 -8.76 1.74
N PHE A 87 -15.17 -8.13 1.80
CA PHE A 87 -15.66 -7.26 0.74
C PHE A 87 -14.75 -6.05 0.53
N VAL A 88 -14.41 -5.29 1.58
CA VAL A 88 -13.57 -4.09 1.44
C VAL A 88 -12.14 -4.43 0.98
N ARG A 89 -11.58 -5.59 1.39
CA ARG A 89 -10.29 -6.07 0.85
C ARG A 89 -10.38 -6.46 -0.63
N LYS A 90 -11.41 -7.20 -1.02
CA LYS A 90 -11.58 -7.64 -2.41
C LYS A 90 -11.74 -6.46 -3.37
N THR A 91 -12.35 -5.37 -2.90
CA THR A 91 -12.58 -4.15 -3.66
C THR A 91 -11.49 -3.09 -3.49
N SER A 92 -10.46 -3.36 -2.66
CA SER A 92 -9.42 -2.40 -2.26
C SER A 92 -9.97 -1.12 -1.60
N ILE A 93 -11.21 -1.12 -1.15
CA ILE A 93 -11.82 -0.02 -0.40
C ILE A 93 -11.12 0.19 0.94
N ASP A 94 -10.53 -0.87 1.50
CA ASP A 94 -9.73 -0.81 2.73
C ASP A 94 -8.53 0.16 2.62
N GLU A 95 -8.06 0.45 1.42
CA GLU A 95 -6.94 1.37 1.18
C GLU A 95 -7.38 2.83 0.98
N LEU A 96 -8.68 3.14 0.83
CA LEU A 96 -9.17 4.50 0.62
C LEU A 96 -8.81 5.49 1.73
N PRO A 97 -8.74 5.12 3.04
CA PRO A 97 -8.26 6.04 4.07
C PRO A 97 -6.83 6.56 3.84
N GLN A 98 -6.01 5.90 3.02
CA GLN A 98 -4.69 6.40 2.62
C GLN A 98 -4.75 7.73 1.85
N LEU A 99 -5.89 8.08 1.26
CA LEU A 99 -6.12 9.41 0.67
C LEU A 99 -5.87 10.53 1.70
N ILE A 100 -6.16 10.28 2.98
CA ILE A 100 -5.82 11.22 4.07
C ILE A 100 -4.30 11.34 4.23
N ASN A 101 -3.54 10.24 4.09
CA ASN A 101 -2.08 10.31 4.10
C ASN A 101 -1.53 11.14 2.92
N VAL A 102 -2.21 11.08 1.75
CA VAL A 102 -1.85 11.94 0.61
C VAL A 102 -2.11 13.41 0.93
N LEU A 103 -3.27 13.76 1.50
CA LEU A 103 -3.54 15.15 1.92
C LEU A 103 -2.54 15.66 2.96
N LYS A 104 -2.14 14.83 3.91
CA LYS A 104 -1.12 15.17 4.91
C LYS A 104 0.28 15.35 4.30
N GLY A 105 0.55 14.76 3.14
CA GLY A 105 1.84 14.79 2.46
C GLY A 105 2.79 13.65 2.82
N ASP A 106 2.33 12.65 3.55
CA ASP A 106 3.09 11.43 3.84
C ASP A 106 3.20 10.55 2.59
N MET A 107 2.15 10.56 1.75
CA MET A 107 2.04 9.76 0.54
C MET A 107 1.76 10.63 -0.70
N ALA A 108 1.81 10.01 -1.86
CA ALA A 108 1.39 10.48 -3.17
C ALA A 108 0.31 9.55 -3.73
N LEU A 109 -0.44 9.97 -4.76
CA LEU A 109 -1.32 9.05 -5.50
C LEU A 109 -0.51 7.95 -6.17
N ILE A 110 0.56 8.36 -6.86
CA ILE A 110 1.46 7.46 -7.59
C ILE A 110 2.87 7.54 -7.00
N GLY A 111 3.42 6.36 -6.72
CA GLY A 111 4.77 6.21 -6.15
C GLY A 111 5.07 4.76 -5.79
N PRO A 112 6.29 4.44 -5.35
CA PRO A 112 6.62 3.12 -4.81
C PRO A 112 5.71 2.77 -3.63
N ARG A 113 5.15 1.55 -3.61
CA ARG A 113 4.30 1.11 -2.49
C ARG A 113 5.10 1.07 -1.18
N PRO A 114 4.61 1.67 -0.06
CA PRO A 114 5.35 1.63 1.19
C PRO A 114 5.40 0.20 1.75
N LEU A 115 6.60 -0.33 1.92
CA LEU A 115 6.87 -1.67 2.44
C LEU A 115 7.09 -1.64 3.96
N LEU A 116 7.45 -2.78 4.56
CA LEU A 116 7.65 -2.87 6.00
C LEU A 116 8.97 -2.20 6.44
N PRO A 117 9.02 -1.57 7.63
CA PRO A 117 10.26 -0.97 8.15
C PRO A 117 11.39 -1.98 8.31
N GLU A 118 11.06 -3.24 8.63
CA GLU A 118 12.01 -4.34 8.78
C GLU A 118 12.78 -4.66 7.48
N TYR A 119 12.39 -4.11 6.33
CA TYR A 119 13.07 -4.30 5.05
C TYR A 119 14.18 -3.28 4.80
N LEU A 120 14.22 -2.17 5.54
CA LEU A 120 15.19 -1.08 5.33
C LEU A 120 16.66 -1.54 5.32
N PRO A 121 17.11 -2.44 6.22
CA PRO A 121 18.51 -2.91 6.23
C PRO A 121 18.88 -3.74 5.00
N TYR A 122 17.90 -4.29 4.30
CA TYR A 122 18.10 -5.26 3.21
C TYR A 122 18.07 -4.65 1.81
N TYR A 123 17.86 -3.33 1.68
CA TYR A 123 17.89 -2.66 0.38
C TYR A 123 19.33 -2.36 -0.05
N THR A 124 19.59 -2.59 -1.35
CA THR A 124 20.78 -2.06 -2.03
C THR A 124 20.67 -0.54 -2.19
N GLU A 125 21.77 0.13 -2.52
CA GLU A 125 21.76 1.58 -2.79
C GLU A 125 20.78 1.97 -3.90
N ARG A 126 20.72 1.17 -4.98
CA ARG A 126 19.77 1.38 -6.08
C ARG A 126 18.31 1.27 -5.62
N GLU A 127 18.00 0.29 -4.81
CA GLU A 127 16.66 0.07 -4.29
C GLU A 127 16.23 1.14 -3.28
N ARG A 128 17.18 1.73 -2.55
CA ARG A 128 16.92 2.88 -1.66
C ARG A 128 16.45 4.12 -2.41
N LEU A 129 16.67 4.23 -3.74
CA LEU A 129 16.12 5.30 -4.56
C LEU A 129 14.60 5.44 -4.39
N ARG A 130 13.89 4.34 -4.11
CA ARG A 130 12.44 4.35 -3.84
C ARG A 130 12.02 5.28 -2.70
N HIS A 131 12.92 5.55 -1.75
CA HIS A 131 12.69 6.44 -0.61
C HIS A 131 13.05 7.91 -0.90
N THR A 132 13.55 8.25 -2.09
CA THR A 132 13.82 9.66 -2.48
C THR A 132 12.55 10.41 -2.87
N VAL A 133 11.43 9.69 -3.05
CA VAL A 133 10.11 10.23 -3.34
C VAL A 133 9.10 9.79 -2.28
N ARG A 134 7.90 10.40 -2.28
CA ARG A 134 6.80 9.91 -1.43
C ARG A 134 6.31 8.56 -1.93
N PRO A 135 5.99 7.62 -1.02
CA PRO A 135 5.34 6.38 -1.40
C PRO A 135 3.95 6.66 -1.99
N GLY A 136 3.48 5.77 -2.87
CA GLY A 136 2.20 5.91 -3.55
C GLY A 136 1.13 4.90 -3.09
N ILE A 137 -0.14 5.25 -3.33
CA ILE A 137 -1.27 4.31 -3.23
C ILE A 137 -1.17 3.31 -4.37
N SER A 138 -0.93 3.78 -5.60
CA SER A 138 -0.58 2.97 -6.76
C SER A 138 0.86 3.26 -7.21
N GLY A 139 1.46 2.37 -7.99
CA GLY A 139 2.83 2.53 -8.44
C GLY A 139 3.20 1.61 -9.60
N TRP A 140 4.34 1.90 -10.23
CA TRP A 140 4.78 1.20 -11.43
C TRP A 140 4.97 -0.30 -11.22
N ALA A 141 5.53 -0.71 -10.08
CA ALA A 141 5.66 -2.12 -9.72
C ALA A 141 4.29 -2.80 -9.56
N GLN A 142 3.31 -2.12 -8.97
CA GLN A 142 1.97 -2.66 -8.75
C GLN A 142 1.22 -2.90 -10.06
N VAL A 143 1.35 -1.99 -11.05
CA VAL A 143 0.61 -2.10 -12.31
C VAL A 143 1.26 -3.03 -13.33
N ASN A 144 2.55 -3.33 -13.21
CA ASN A 144 3.30 -4.17 -14.16
C ASN A 144 3.63 -5.56 -13.64
N GLY A 145 3.70 -5.77 -12.33
CA GLY A 145 4.21 -7.02 -11.78
C GLY A 145 3.24 -7.81 -10.91
N ARG A 146 2.23 -7.13 -10.38
CA ARG A 146 1.25 -7.73 -9.44
C ARG A 146 1.91 -8.70 -8.45
N SER A 147 1.32 -9.88 -8.22
CA SER A 147 1.76 -10.90 -7.26
C SER A 147 2.82 -11.87 -7.78
N ASN A 148 3.14 -11.84 -9.09
CA ASN A 148 3.93 -12.89 -9.75
C ASN A 148 5.37 -12.49 -10.07
N ILE A 149 5.89 -11.43 -9.47
CA ILE A 149 7.27 -10.98 -9.69
C ILE A 149 8.12 -11.15 -8.43
N THR A 150 9.41 -11.44 -8.65
CA THR A 150 10.42 -11.51 -7.59
C THR A 150 10.59 -10.17 -6.89
N TRP A 151 11.13 -10.17 -5.67
CA TRP A 151 11.48 -8.95 -4.95
C TRP A 151 12.43 -8.07 -5.74
N ASP A 152 13.45 -8.64 -6.35
CA ASP A 152 14.43 -7.88 -7.13
C ASP A 152 13.75 -7.15 -8.31
N LYS A 153 12.85 -7.82 -9.03
CA LYS A 153 12.09 -7.18 -10.13
C LYS A 153 11.14 -6.09 -9.65
N LYS A 154 10.50 -6.30 -8.49
CA LYS A 154 9.61 -5.31 -7.89
C LYS A 154 10.36 -4.05 -7.48
N LEU A 155 11.51 -4.21 -6.83
CA LEU A 155 12.33 -3.10 -6.37
C LEU A 155 13.01 -2.39 -7.55
N GLU A 156 13.36 -3.11 -8.62
CA GLU A 156 13.84 -2.53 -9.86
C GLU A 156 12.76 -1.66 -10.54
N TYR A 157 11.49 -2.10 -10.57
CA TYR A 157 10.40 -1.27 -11.06
C TYR A 157 10.19 -0.01 -10.21
N ASP A 158 10.39 -0.09 -8.89
CA ASP A 158 10.29 1.08 -8.03
C ASP A 158 11.44 2.07 -8.31
N ALA A 159 12.68 1.58 -8.50
CA ALA A 159 13.83 2.41 -8.89
C ALA A 159 13.61 3.05 -10.26
N TYR A 160 13.17 2.26 -11.25
CA TYR A 160 12.85 2.76 -12.59
C TYR A 160 11.81 3.89 -12.56
N TYR A 161 10.74 3.74 -11.75
CA TYR A 161 9.75 4.81 -11.60
C TYR A 161 10.38 6.11 -11.09
N VAL A 162 11.25 6.02 -10.09
CA VAL A 162 11.89 7.20 -9.49
C VAL A 162 12.79 7.92 -10.50
N GLU A 163 13.54 7.17 -11.30
CA GLU A 163 14.43 7.69 -12.34
C GLU A 163 13.67 8.36 -13.48
N HIS A 164 12.49 7.83 -13.84
CA HIS A 164 11.66 8.33 -14.94
C HIS A 164 10.44 9.13 -14.47
N LEU A 165 10.45 9.62 -13.21
CA LEU A 165 9.33 10.32 -12.62
C LEU A 165 8.99 11.58 -13.42
N SER A 166 7.80 11.57 -14.03
CA SER A 166 7.25 12.65 -14.85
C SER A 166 5.72 12.59 -14.81
N LEU A 167 5.05 13.66 -15.26
CA LEU A 167 3.58 13.67 -15.39
C LEU A 167 3.11 12.53 -16.32
N GLY A 168 3.79 12.30 -17.43
CA GLY A 168 3.46 11.22 -18.36
C GLY A 168 3.58 9.83 -17.73
N MET A 169 4.58 9.62 -16.85
CA MET A 169 4.71 8.37 -16.10
C MET A 169 3.55 8.18 -15.10
N ASP A 170 3.18 9.22 -14.37
CA ASP A 170 2.06 9.17 -13.43
C ASP A 170 0.72 8.88 -14.15
N ILE A 171 0.45 9.55 -15.28
CA ILE A 171 -0.73 9.29 -16.10
C ILE A 171 -0.74 7.84 -16.60
N ARG A 172 0.40 7.32 -17.05
CA ARG A 172 0.52 5.91 -17.49
C ARG A 172 0.19 4.93 -16.38
N VAL A 173 0.69 5.20 -15.16
CA VAL A 173 0.37 4.36 -13.99
C VAL A 173 -1.10 4.44 -13.64
N LEU A 174 -1.70 5.63 -13.62
CA LEU A 174 -3.14 5.82 -13.39
C LEU A 174 -3.99 5.03 -14.39
N PHE A 175 -3.68 5.18 -15.68
CA PHE A 175 -4.41 4.46 -16.74
C PHE A 175 -4.32 2.94 -16.56
N LYS A 176 -3.11 2.40 -16.33
CA LYS A 176 -2.92 0.98 -16.06
C LYS A 176 -3.62 0.52 -14.78
N THR A 177 -3.65 1.36 -13.73
CA THR A 177 -4.39 1.05 -12.50
C THR A 177 -5.87 0.86 -12.81
N PHE A 178 -6.46 1.78 -13.57
CA PHE A 178 -7.87 1.71 -13.98
C PHE A 178 -8.16 0.48 -14.85
N GLN A 179 -7.32 0.22 -15.85
CA GLN A 179 -7.41 -0.96 -16.72
C GLN A 179 -7.35 -2.26 -15.90
N ASN A 180 -6.44 -2.30 -14.92
CA ASN A 180 -6.28 -3.45 -14.03
C ASN A 180 -7.50 -3.68 -13.12
N MET A 181 -8.18 -2.61 -12.69
CA MET A 181 -9.42 -2.70 -11.90
C MET A 181 -10.59 -3.24 -12.74
N ILE A 182 -10.74 -2.76 -13.98
CA ILE A 182 -11.81 -3.20 -14.91
C ILE A 182 -11.63 -4.67 -15.30
N ASN A 183 -10.42 -5.06 -15.66
CA ASN A 183 -10.12 -6.42 -16.13
C ASN A 183 -10.19 -7.49 -15.03
N LYS A 184 -10.65 -7.13 -13.80
CA LYS A 184 -10.80 -8.03 -12.64
C LYS A 184 -9.59 -8.95 -12.41
N THR A 185 -8.43 -8.57 -12.90
CA THR A 185 -7.23 -9.36 -12.68
C THR A 185 -6.94 -9.24 -11.19
N GLU A 186 -7.14 -10.33 -10.46
CA GLU A 186 -7.12 -10.40 -9.01
C GLU A 186 -5.93 -9.62 -8.42
N VAL A 187 -6.24 -8.53 -7.71
CA VAL A 187 -5.32 -7.89 -6.77
C VAL A 187 -5.33 -8.76 -5.51
N VAL A 188 -4.96 -10.01 -5.67
CA VAL A 188 -4.70 -10.85 -4.52
C VAL A 188 -3.36 -10.39 -3.98
N GLY A 189 -3.33 -9.97 -2.74
CA GLY A 189 -2.09 -9.78 -1.99
C GLY A 189 -1.41 -11.13 -1.75
N VAL A 190 -1.14 -11.86 -2.83
CA VAL A 190 -0.46 -13.14 -2.77
C VAL A 190 1.04 -12.85 -2.64
N ILE A 191 1.61 -13.42 -1.62
CA ILE A 191 3.04 -13.64 -1.44
C ILE A 191 3.60 -14.20 -2.75
N PRO A 192 4.67 -13.63 -3.32
CA PRO A 192 5.26 -14.13 -4.56
C PRO A 192 5.57 -15.63 -4.41
N GLN A 193 5.00 -16.46 -5.30
CA GLN A 193 5.42 -17.86 -5.40
C GLN A 193 6.84 -17.85 -5.95
N GLY A 194 7.81 -18.15 -5.10
CA GLY A 194 9.22 -18.21 -5.51
C GLY A 194 10.24 -17.76 -4.47
N GLY A 195 9.77 -17.28 -3.31
CA GLY A 195 10.61 -16.94 -2.16
C GLY A 195 9.81 -17.11 -0.85
N SER A 196 10.49 -17.03 0.28
CA SER A 196 9.93 -17.18 1.63
C SER A 196 8.87 -16.11 2.03
N GLY A 197 8.30 -15.40 1.07
CA GLY A 197 7.24 -14.43 1.25
C GLY A 197 7.68 -13.08 1.80
N LYS A 198 8.72 -12.99 2.58
CA LYS A 198 9.23 -11.74 3.17
C LYS A 198 10.65 -11.46 2.66
N LEU A 199 10.91 -10.20 2.25
CA LEU A 199 12.20 -9.75 1.73
C LEU A 199 13.35 -10.01 2.71
N ASN A 200 13.14 -9.68 3.98
CA ASN A 200 14.15 -9.88 5.02
C ASN A 200 14.56 -11.35 5.19
N ILE A 201 13.62 -12.29 5.09
CA ILE A 201 13.90 -13.73 5.17
C ILE A 201 14.69 -14.19 3.93
N GLU A 202 14.24 -13.78 2.74
CA GLU A 202 14.90 -14.13 1.48
C GLU A 202 16.34 -13.61 1.42
N ARG A 203 16.58 -12.38 1.88
CA ARG A 203 17.91 -11.77 1.81
C ARG A 203 18.83 -12.15 2.97
N ALA A 204 18.29 -12.39 4.17
CA ALA A 204 19.09 -12.92 5.27
C ALA A 204 19.70 -14.28 4.93
N SER A 205 18.97 -15.15 4.24
CA SER A 205 19.49 -16.44 3.79
C SER A 205 20.63 -16.28 2.76
N LYS A 206 20.58 -15.27 1.88
CA LYS A 206 21.64 -14.97 0.91
C LYS A 206 22.90 -14.38 1.56
N ILE A 207 22.79 -13.69 2.69
CA ILE A 207 23.91 -13.09 3.43
C ILE A 207 24.65 -14.18 4.23
N ASN A 208 23.92 -15.10 4.85
CA ASN A 208 24.48 -16.17 5.67
C ASN A 208 25.11 -17.30 4.85
N ASN A 209 24.88 -17.35 3.53
CA ASN A 209 25.45 -18.34 2.60
C ASN A 209 26.65 -17.78 1.79
N LYS A 210 27.17 -16.61 2.14
CA LYS A 210 28.42 -16.03 1.62
C LYS A 210 29.50 -16.03 2.70
#